data_33af7f7c0f243c40cf249fec4b817da9
#
_entry.id   33af7f7c0f243c40cf249fec4b817da9
#
_cell.length_a   1.000
_cell.length_b   1.000
_cell.length_c   1.000
_cell.angle_alpha   90.00
_cell.angle_beta   90.00
_cell.angle_gamma   90.00
#
_symmetry.space_group_name_H-M   'P 1'
#
loop_
_entity.id
_entity.type
_entity.pdbx_description
1 polymer ?
#
loop_
_entity_poly.entity_id
_entity_poly.type
_entity_poly.pdbx_seq_one_letter_code
_entity_poly.pdbx_strand_id
1 'polypeptide(L)'
;NENKQTIEMISNNFSWAASTIAELYKQRWQIEIFFRDIKQLLHIKTFIGTSENAVKIQIWTALITILILKYLKSIAKYNWQLSNLVAFIRLNIFVKINLQFWLDKPFEQPPETPKNYYQGVLF
;
A
#
# COMPACT_ATOMS: atom_id res chain seq x y z
N ASN A 1 34.03 -2.94 6.29
CA ASN A 1 33.91 -1.95 7.39
C ASN A 1 32.44 -1.83 7.74
N GLU A 2 31.99 -2.71 8.63
CA GLU A 2 30.66 -2.57 9.24
C GLU A 2 30.74 -1.45 10.28
N ASN A 3 30.11 -0.32 9.99
CA ASN A 3 29.86 0.70 10.99
C ASN A 3 28.92 0.10 12.05
N LYS A 4 29.48 -0.39 13.14
CA LYS A 4 28.73 -0.77 14.33
C LYS A 4 28.12 0.51 14.93
N GLN A 5 26.92 0.86 14.50
CA GLN A 5 26.14 1.89 15.19
C GLN A 5 25.68 1.29 16.53
N THR A 6 26.18 1.83 17.62
CA THR A 6 25.69 1.51 18.96
C THR A 6 24.44 2.34 19.20
N ILE A 7 23.32 1.68 19.52
CA ILE A 7 22.05 2.32 19.88
C ILE A 7 21.89 2.17 21.38
N GLU A 8 21.84 3.29 22.09
CA GLU A 8 21.56 3.32 23.51
C GLU A 8 20.06 3.51 23.74
N MET A 9 19.47 2.68 24.60
CA MET A 9 18.06 2.74 24.94
C MET A 9 17.89 2.92 26.44
N ILE A 10 17.01 3.83 26.82
CA ILE A 10 16.66 4.06 28.23
C ILE A 10 15.28 3.45 28.49
N SER A 11 15.16 2.66 29.54
CA SER A 11 13.90 2.06 29.98
C SER A 11 13.77 2.17 31.49
N ASN A 12 12.54 2.38 31.95
CA ASN A 12 12.17 2.30 33.36
C ASN A 12 11.66 0.90 33.77
N ASN A 13 11.67 -0.05 32.84
CA ASN A 13 11.28 -1.43 33.09
C ASN A 13 12.54 -2.26 33.40
N PHE A 14 12.71 -2.61 34.67
CA PHE A 14 13.86 -3.37 35.15
C PHE A 14 13.65 -4.88 35.13
N SER A 15 12.43 -5.35 34.80
CA SER A 15 12.10 -6.77 34.75
C SER A 15 12.30 -7.40 33.36
N TRP A 16 12.35 -6.59 32.31
CA TRP A 16 12.48 -7.09 30.95
C TRP A 16 13.95 -7.24 30.55
N ALA A 17 14.23 -8.27 29.75
CA ALA A 17 15.54 -8.44 29.16
C ALA A 17 15.84 -7.30 28.14
N ALA A 18 17.09 -6.91 28.02
CA ALA A 18 17.50 -5.87 27.07
C ALA A 18 17.12 -6.22 25.61
N SER A 19 17.13 -7.51 25.25
CA SER A 19 16.68 -8.00 23.94
C SER A 19 15.20 -7.72 23.68
N THR A 20 14.33 -7.88 24.70
CA THR A 20 12.89 -7.59 24.60
C THR A 20 12.63 -6.09 24.39
N ILE A 21 13.39 -5.24 25.09
CA ILE A 21 13.30 -3.78 24.93
C ILE A 21 13.76 -3.38 23.52
N ALA A 22 14.84 -3.97 23.02
CA ALA A 22 15.34 -3.73 21.66
C ALA A 22 14.32 -4.14 20.58
N GLU A 23 13.67 -5.30 20.75
CA GLU A 23 12.64 -5.77 19.82
C GLU A 23 11.41 -4.86 19.81
N LEU A 24 10.94 -4.43 20.99
CA LEU A 24 9.83 -3.49 21.10
C LEU A 24 10.15 -2.14 20.42
N TYR A 25 11.36 -1.64 20.60
CA TYR A 25 11.83 -0.43 19.93
C TYR A 25 11.85 -0.59 18.40
N LYS A 26 12.33 -1.73 17.92
CA LYS A 26 12.32 -2.06 16.49
C LYS A 26 10.91 -2.11 15.92
N GLN A 27 9.94 -2.68 16.65
CA GLN A 27 8.54 -2.69 16.24
C GLN A 27 7.95 -1.28 16.18
N ARG A 28 8.30 -0.39 17.13
CA ARG A 28 7.90 1.03 17.08
C ARG A 28 8.42 1.71 15.82
N TRP A 29 9.64 1.42 15.40
CA TRP A 29 10.22 1.99 14.18
C TRP A 29 9.42 1.60 12.92
N GLN A 30 8.79 0.46 12.89
CA GLN A 30 7.93 0.04 11.78
C GLN A 30 6.70 0.95 11.60
N ILE A 31 6.21 1.56 12.66
CA ILE A 31 5.12 2.55 12.59
C ILE A 31 5.58 3.80 11.82
N GLU A 32 6.79 4.26 12.08
CA GLU A 32 7.36 5.41 11.37
C GLU A 32 7.57 5.12 9.88
N ILE A 33 8.07 3.91 9.55
CA ILE A 33 8.19 3.44 8.16
C ILE A 33 6.81 3.41 7.50
N PHE A 34 5.80 2.90 8.19
CA PHE A 34 4.43 2.82 7.67
C PHE A 34 3.86 4.21 7.34
N PHE A 35 4.00 5.20 8.23
CA PHE A 35 3.54 6.56 7.95
C PHE A 35 4.36 7.25 6.84
N ARG A 36 5.65 6.97 6.76
CA ARG A 36 6.49 7.44 5.66
C ARG A 36 5.99 6.88 4.32
N ASP A 37 5.71 5.59 4.27
CA ASP A 37 5.21 4.92 3.07
C ASP A 37 3.86 5.50 2.64
N ILE A 38 2.94 5.75 3.57
CA ILE A 38 1.66 6.42 3.28
C ILE A 38 1.89 7.78 2.63
N LYS A 39 2.75 8.61 3.21
CA LYS A 39 3.05 9.95 2.66
C LYS A 39 3.64 9.88 1.25
N GLN A 40 4.59 8.96 1.04
CA GLN A 40 5.28 8.81 -0.24
C GLN A 40 4.39 8.18 -1.32
N LEU A 41 3.70 7.08 -1.01
CA LEU A 41 2.91 6.33 -1.98
C LEU A 41 1.62 7.06 -2.37
N LEU A 42 0.97 7.71 -1.42
CA LEU A 42 -0.28 8.42 -1.65
C LEU A 42 -0.08 9.90 -1.97
N HIS A 43 1.18 10.38 -1.98
CA HIS A 43 1.54 11.78 -2.23
C HIS A 43 0.79 12.77 -1.31
N ILE A 44 0.54 12.38 -0.07
CA ILE A 44 -0.09 13.26 0.92
C ILE A 44 0.95 14.28 1.39
N LYS A 45 0.99 15.42 0.72
CA LYS A 45 1.90 16.53 1.07
C LYS A 45 1.28 17.46 2.10
N THR A 46 -0.01 17.72 1.96
CA THR A 46 -0.77 18.65 2.81
C THR A 46 -2.19 18.13 3.03
N PHE A 47 -2.80 18.53 4.14
CA PHE A 47 -4.22 18.29 4.36
C PHE A 47 -5.03 19.30 3.54
N ILE A 48 -6.00 18.81 2.75
CA ILE A 48 -6.83 19.64 1.89
C ILE A 48 -7.85 20.43 2.73
N GLY A 49 -8.31 19.85 3.84
CA GLY A 49 -9.27 20.48 4.74
C GLY A 49 -8.61 20.94 6.04
N THR A 50 -9.06 22.06 6.58
CA THR A 50 -8.57 22.63 7.85
C THR A 50 -9.43 22.23 9.06
N SER A 51 -10.65 21.72 8.82
CA SER A 51 -11.51 21.23 9.91
C SER A 51 -11.03 19.89 10.44
N GLU A 52 -11.27 19.64 11.71
CA GLU A 52 -10.89 18.38 12.38
C GLU A 52 -11.46 17.15 11.66
N ASN A 53 -12.71 17.23 11.22
CA ASN A 53 -13.35 16.14 10.47
C ASN A 53 -12.70 15.91 9.11
N ALA A 54 -12.33 16.96 8.38
CA ALA A 54 -11.67 16.84 7.09
C ALA A 54 -10.30 16.15 7.23
N VAL A 55 -9.54 16.50 8.27
CA VAL A 55 -8.25 15.86 8.58
C VAL A 55 -8.46 14.38 8.93
N LYS A 56 -9.43 14.05 9.79
CA LYS A 56 -9.76 12.66 10.15
C LYS A 56 -10.16 11.84 8.93
N ILE A 57 -11.03 12.36 8.07
CA ILE A 57 -11.46 11.68 6.84
C ILE A 57 -10.25 11.40 5.94
N GLN A 58 -9.37 12.37 5.76
CA GLN A 58 -8.19 12.19 4.91
C GLN A 58 -7.24 11.12 5.47
N ILE A 59 -7.03 11.09 6.79
CA ILE A 59 -6.22 10.06 7.45
C ILE A 59 -6.85 8.68 7.26
N TRP A 60 -8.14 8.53 7.54
CA TRP A 60 -8.84 7.25 7.39
C TRP A 60 -8.86 6.76 5.94
N THR A 61 -9.09 7.66 4.99
CA THR A 61 -9.02 7.32 3.56
C THR A 61 -7.64 6.80 3.17
N ALA A 62 -6.58 7.45 3.64
CA ALA A 62 -5.21 7.02 3.39
C ALA A 62 -4.92 5.62 4.00
N LEU A 63 -5.36 5.38 5.23
CA LEU A 63 -5.21 4.09 5.90
C LEU A 63 -5.95 2.97 5.16
N ILE A 64 -7.20 3.21 4.76
CA ILE A 64 -8.00 2.25 3.99
C ILE A 64 -7.32 1.97 2.66
N THR A 65 -6.87 3.00 1.96
CA THR A 65 -6.20 2.85 0.66
C THR A 65 -4.94 1.99 0.77
N ILE A 66 -4.08 2.23 1.75
CA ILE A 66 -2.86 1.43 1.91
C ILE A 66 -3.17 -0.03 2.28
N LEU A 67 -4.22 -0.28 3.07
CA LEU A 67 -4.66 -1.63 3.40
C LEU A 67 -5.16 -2.37 2.16
N ILE A 68 -5.97 -1.73 1.32
CA ILE A 68 -6.42 -2.30 0.05
C ILE A 68 -5.23 -2.61 -0.86
N LEU A 69 -4.28 -1.69 -1.00
CA LEU A 69 -3.09 -1.90 -1.83
C LEU A 69 -2.22 -3.06 -1.33
N LYS A 70 -2.03 -3.18 -0.01
CA LYS A 70 -1.32 -4.31 0.60
C LYS A 70 -2.08 -5.62 0.39
N TYR A 71 -3.40 -5.61 0.49
CA TYR A 71 -4.23 -6.77 0.21
C TYR A 71 -4.11 -7.19 -1.27
N LEU A 72 -4.25 -6.27 -2.21
CA LEU A 72 -4.07 -6.55 -3.64
C LEU A 72 -2.69 -7.13 -3.94
N LYS A 73 -1.65 -6.57 -3.32
CA LYS A 73 -0.30 -7.13 -3.42
C LYS A 73 -0.22 -8.57 -2.88
N SER A 74 -0.91 -8.88 -1.79
CA SER A 74 -0.84 -10.20 -1.15
C SER A 74 -1.54 -11.30 -1.94
N ILE A 75 -2.59 -10.96 -2.71
CA ILE A 75 -3.33 -11.92 -3.55
C ILE A 75 -2.73 -12.08 -4.95
N ALA A 76 -1.88 -11.15 -5.38
CA ALA A 76 -1.23 -11.18 -6.68
C ALA A 76 -0.15 -12.26 -6.74
N LYS A 77 -0.10 -13.04 -7.84
CA LYS A 77 0.98 -14.01 -8.08
C LYS A 77 2.27 -13.33 -8.53
N TYR A 78 2.15 -12.18 -9.21
CA TYR A 78 3.31 -11.39 -9.58
C TYR A 78 3.90 -10.69 -8.36
N ASN A 79 5.23 -10.70 -8.24
CA ASN A 79 5.94 -10.10 -7.10
C ASN A 79 5.99 -8.56 -7.21
N TRP A 80 4.86 -7.91 -6.95
CA TRP A 80 4.76 -6.47 -6.99
C TRP A 80 5.60 -5.77 -5.92
N GLN A 81 6.38 -4.78 -6.33
CA GLN A 81 6.78 -3.72 -5.40
C GLN A 81 5.57 -2.79 -5.18
N LEU A 82 5.31 -2.38 -3.95
CA LEU A 82 4.12 -1.60 -3.61
C LEU A 82 4.07 -0.26 -4.37
N SER A 83 5.21 0.40 -4.55
CA SER A 83 5.33 1.64 -5.33
C SER A 83 4.92 1.46 -6.80
N ASN A 84 5.38 0.36 -7.41
CA ASN A 84 5.06 0.06 -8.81
C ASN A 84 3.57 -0.28 -8.95
N LEU A 85 3.02 -1.10 -8.04
CA LEU A 85 1.60 -1.41 -8.03
C LEU A 85 0.74 -0.14 -7.96
N VAL A 86 1.08 0.80 -7.07
CA VAL A 86 0.38 2.09 -6.96
C VAL A 86 0.47 2.90 -8.26
N ALA A 87 1.66 2.98 -8.87
CA ALA A 87 1.85 3.70 -10.12
C ALA A 87 1.01 3.11 -11.26
N PHE A 88 1.02 1.79 -11.40
CA PHE A 88 0.25 1.09 -12.43
C PHE A 88 -1.26 1.17 -12.20
N ILE A 89 -1.74 1.09 -10.95
CA ILE A 89 -3.17 1.29 -10.63
C ILE A 89 -3.59 2.70 -11.02
N ARG A 90 -2.80 3.72 -10.72
CA ARG A 90 -3.11 5.11 -11.11
C ARG A 90 -3.25 5.29 -12.62
N LEU A 91 -2.41 4.63 -13.40
CA LEU A 91 -2.48 4.68 -14.87
C LEU A 91 -3.73 3.98 -15.41
N ASN A 92 -4.21 2.95 -14.74
CA ASN A 92 -5.30 2.09 -15.22
C ASN A 92 -6.62 2.27 -14.47
N ILE A 93 -6.75 3.26 -13.58
CA ILE A 93 -7.92 3.42 -12.72
C ILE A 93 -9.23 3.61 -13.51
N PHE A 94 -9.16 4.14 -14.73
CA PHE A 94 -10.30 4.35 -15.62
C PHE A 94 -10.40 3.31 -16.74
N VAL A 95 -9.52 2.32 -16.76
CA VAL A 95 -9.51 1.27 -17.78
C VAL A 95 -10.26 0.06 -17.26
N LYS A 96 -11.21 -0.43 -18.05
CA LYS A 96 -11.95 -1.65 -17.71
C LYS A 96 -11.10 -2.88 -18.02
N ILE A 97 -10.49 -3.45 -16.98
CA ILE A 97 -9.64 -4.66 -17.05
C ILE A 97 -10.10 -5.71 -16.06
N ASN A 98 -9.78 -6.97 -16.32
CA ASN A 98 -9.91 -8.00 -15.31
C ASN A 98 -8.80 -7.82 -14.28
N LEU A 99 -9.17 -7.34 -13.09
CA LEU A 99 -8.21 -6.97 -12.05
C LEU A 99 -7.32 -8.15 -11.63
N GLN A 100 -7.88 -9.32 -11.42
CA GLN A 100 -7.11 -10.50 -10.98
C GLN A 100 -6.09 -10.93 -12.04
N PHE A 101 -6.53 -11.03 -13.31
CA PHE A 101 -5.63 -11.38 -14.41
C PHE A 101 -4.48 -10.37 -14.50
N TRP A 102 -4.80 -9.08 -14.45
CA TRP A 102 -3.80 -8.04 -14.52
C TRP A 102 -2.85 -8.03 -13.32
N LEU A 103 -3.34 -8.30 -12.12
CA LEU A 103 -2.48 -8.41 -10.92
C LEU A 103 -1.50 -9.57 -11.02
N ASP A 104 -1.92 -10.69 -11.62
CA ASP A 104 -1.11 -11.89 -11.77
C ASP A 104 -0.13 -11.80 -12.96
N LYS A 105 -0.53 -11.11 -14.04
CA LYS A 105 0.18 -11.04 -15.33
C LYS A 105 0.12 -9.63 -15.93
N PRO A 106 0.78 -8.64 -15.31
CA PRO A 106 0.62 -7.23 -15.67
C PRO A 106 1.09 -6.85 -17.08
N PHE A 107 1.90 -7.69 -17.71
CA PHE A 107 2.47 -7.45 -19.04
C PHE A 107 1.91 -8.35 -20.13
N GLU A 108 0.98 -9.23 -19.80
CA GLU A 108 0.26 -10.06 -20.76
C GLU A 108 -1.07 -9.39 -21.15
N GLN A 109 -1.45 -9.52 -22.42
CA GLN A 109 -2.77 -9.10 -22.84
C GLN A 109 -3.81 -10.05 -22.27
N PRO A 110 -4.91 -9.56 -21.68
CA PRO A 110 -5.99 -10.42 -21.23
C PRO A 110 -6.56 -11.18 -22.44
N PRO A 111 -7.00 -12.43 -22.25
CA PRO A 111 -7.64 -13.19 -23.32
C PRO A 111 -8.83 -12.37 -23.86
N GLU A 112 -8.92 -12.25 -25.18
CA GLU A 112 -10.03 -11.55 -25.81
C GLU A 112 -11.33 -12.22 -25.39
N THR A 113 -12.19 -11.50 -24.68
CA THR A 113 -13.55 -11.97 -24.47
C THR A 113 -14.23 -12.02 -25.83
N PRO A 114 -14.83 -13.16 -26.23
CA PRO A 114 -15.54 -13.23 -27.50
C PRO A 114 -16.57 -12.09 -27.52
N LYS A 115 -16.42 -11.21 -28.52
CA LYS A 115 -17.40 -10.15 -28.77
C LYS A 115 -18.67 -10.82 -29.22
N ASN A 116 -19.59 -11.09 -28.29
CA ASN A 116 -20.95 -11.45 -28.65
C ASN A 116 -21.60 -10.21 -29.28
N TYR A 117 -21.47 -10.09 -30.58
CA TYR A 117 -22.27 -9.17 -31.36
C TYR A 117 -23.72 -9.71 -31.33
N TYR A 118 -24.51 -9.25 -30.38
CA TYR A 118 -25.96 -9.34 -30.54
C TYR A 118 -26.29 -8.40 -31.69
N GLN A 119 -26.40 -8.96 -32.88
CA GLN A 119 -27.02 -8.27 -34.00
C GLN A 119 -28.48 -8.07 -33.60
N GLY A 120 -28.81 -6.87 -33.13
CA GLY A 120 -30.20 -6.48 -32.92
C GLY A 120 -30.89 -6.52 -34.26
N VAL A 121 -31.83 -7.43 -34.45
CA VAL A 121 -32.73 -7.45 -35.61
C VAL A 121 -33.63 -6.26 -35.39
N LEU A 122 -33.39 -5.19 -36.16
CA LEU A 122 -34.34 -4.07 -36.28
C LEU A 122 -35.51 -4.54 -37.14
N PHE A 123 -36.67 -4.70 -36.53
CA PHE A 123 -37.93 -4.87 -37.23
C PHE A 123 -38.47 -3.46 -37.60
#